data_e6df02221ed648317854a3103d32599a
#
_entry.id   e6df02221ed648317854a3103d32599a
#
_cell.length_a   1.000
_cell.length_b   1.000
_cell.length_c   1.000
_cell.angle_alpha   90.00
_cell.angle_beta   90.00
_cell.angle_gamma   90.00
#
_symmetry.space_group_name_H-M   'P 1'
#
loop_
_entity.id
_entity.type
_entity.pdbx_description
1 polymer ?
#
loop_
_entity_poly.entity_id
_entity_poly.type
_entity_poly.pdbx_seq_one_letter_code
_entity_poly.pdbx_strand_id
1 'polypeptide(L)'
;MTDKKKRLPWRCKNAKQAKDKATIYNSREWKELRIVKLRSTNGLCEECLKQGIATSARCVHHVVPIETARTKDEMKRLAFDINNLRALCFACHARIHKEMGSNTAKIVRQRAEARHDRWADNLMQRFTIKNSGLDAEDKEQSTMNHEPS
;
A
#
# COMPACT_ATOMS: atom_id res chain seq x y z
N MET A 1 -30.98 -13.78 0.93
CA MET A 1 -30.54 -12.62 1.73
C MET A 1 -29.05 -12.43 1.52
N THR A 2 -28.68 -11.48 0.70
CA THR A 2 -27.26 -11.20 0.41
C THR A 2 -26.67 -10.45 1.57
N ASP A 3 -25.85 -11.14 2.34
CA ASP A 3 -25.05 -10.57 3.42
C ASP A 3 -24.08 -9.52 2.81
N LYS A 4 -24.49 -8.26 2.84
CA LYS A 4 -23.62 -7.13 2.44
C LYS A 4 -22.46 -7.14 3.40
N LYS A 5 -21.35 -7.81 3.04
CA LYS A 5 -20.07 -7.79 3.76
C LYS A 5 -19.79 -6.35 4.20
N LYS A 6 -19.98 -6.09 5.49
CA LYS A 6 -19.76 -4.79 6.13
C LYS A 6 -18.33 -4.34 5.78
N ARG A 7 -18.22 -3.39 4.86
CA ARG A 7 -16.90 -2.88 4.43
C ARG A 7 -16.24 -2.20 5.62
N LEU A 8 -15.06 -2.69 5.97
CA LEU A 8 -14.29 -2.11 7.06
C LEU A 8 -13.86 -0.67 6.67
N PRO A 9 -14.11 0.35 7.50
CA PRO A 9 -13.96 1.76 7.12
C PRO A 9 -12.53 2.19 6.74
N TRP A 10 -11.50 1.42 7.17
CA TRP A 10 -10.09 1.68 6.87
C TRP A 10 -9.58 1.03 5.55
N ARG A 11 -10.46 0.42 4.74
CA ARG A 11 -10.07 -0.09 3.42
C ARG A 11 -10.37 0.94 2.35
N CYS A 12 -9.42 1.15 1.45
CA CYS A 12 -9.66 1.96 0.27
C CYS A 12 -10.90 1.45 -0.47
N LYS A 13 -11.81 2.37 -0.78
CA LYS A 13 -13.12 2.06 -1.39
C LYS A 13 -12.98 1.65 -2.86
N ASN A 14 -11.93 2.16 -3.53
CA ASN A 14 -11.66 1.94 -4.96
C ASN A 14 -10.18 2.16 -5.28
N ALA A 15 -9.78 1.86 -6.53
CA ALA A 15 -8.42 2.02 -7.02
C ALA A 15 -7.91 3.48 -6.96
N LYS A 16 -8.79 4.46 -7.20
CA LYS A 16 -8.45 5.89 -7.10
C LYS A 16 -8.01 6.24 -5.68
N GLN A 17 -8.79 5.85 -4.67
CA GLN A 17 -8.45 6.09 -3.27
C GLN A 17 -7.14 5.41 -2.86
N ALA A 18 -6.88 4.20 -3.38
CA ALA A 18 -5.62 3.50 -3.15
C ALA A 18 -4.42 4.24 -3.75
N LYS A 19 -4.59 4.83 -4.95
CA LYS A 19 -3.57 5.64 -5.62
C LYS A 19 -3.31 6.95 -4.85
N ASP A 20 -4.36 7.63 -4.42
CA ASP A 20 -4.25 8.86 -3.63
C ASP A 20 -3.52 8.60 -2.30
N LYS A 21 -3.84 7.50 -1.62
CA LYS A 21 -3.13 7.04 -0.42
C LYS A 21 -1.65 6.81 -0.69
N ALA A 22 -1.32 6.08 -1.76
CA ALA A 22 0.07 5.81 -2.12
C ALA A 22 0.85 7.10 -2.41
N THR A 23 0.22 8.08 -3.08
CA THR A 23 0.81 9.40 -3.33
C THR A 23 1.13 10.13 -2.04
N ILE A 24 0.22 10.10 -1.05
CA ILE A 24 0.44 10.73 0.27
C ILE A 24 1.64 10.08 0.98
N TYR A 25 1.66 8.76 1.10
CA TYR A 25 2.75 8.06 1.81
C TYR A 25 4.12 8.18 1.13
N ASN A 26 4.16 8.42 -0.17
CA ASN A 26 5.40 8.62 -0.92
C ASN A 26 5.86 10.09 -0.93
N SER A 27 5.02 11.02 -0.49
CA SER A 27 5.33 12.45 -0.49
C SER A 27 6.44 12.80 0.50
N ARG A 28 7.14 13.89 0.21
CA ARG A 28 8.19 14.43 1.08
C ARG A 28 7.59 14.92 2.40
N GLU A 29 6.46 15.58 2.33
CA GLU A 29 5.72 16.13 3.48
C GLU A 29 5.36 15.02 4.49
N TRP A 30 4.91 13.86 4.01
CA TRP A 30 4.64 12.73 4.89
C TRP A 30 5.88 12.20 5.59
N LYS A 31 6.99 12.09 4.85
CA LYS A 31 8.26 11.60 5.41
C LYS A 31 8.80 12.53 6.49
N GLU A 32 8.70 13.85 6.26
CA GLU A 32 9.12 14.87 7.22
C GLU A 32 8.20 14.87 8.45
N LEU A 33 6.87 14.88 8.26
CA LEU A 33 5.90 14.85 9.37
C LEU A 33 6.07 13.60 10.24
N ARG A 34 6.35 12.45 9.63
CA ARG A 34 6.64 11.21 10.35
C ARG A 34 7.84 11.37 11.26
N ILE A 35 8.90 12.03 10.81
CA ILE A 35 10.10 12.29 11.62
C ILE A 35 9.77 13.25 12.76
N VAL A 36 9.02 14.32 12.49
CA VAL A 36 8.56 15.28 13.50
C VAL A 36 7.76 14.57 14.58
N LYS A 37 6.81 13.71 14.19
CA LYS A 37 5.99 12.94 15.15
C LYS A 37 6.84 12.00 16.02
N LEU A 38 7.80 11.29 15.45
CA LEU A 38 8.70 10.43 16.22
C LEU A 38 9.57 11.22 17.20
N ARG A 39 10.04 12.39 16.77
CA ARG A 39 10.85 13.27 17.64
C ARG A 39 10.03 13.87 18.79
N SER A 40 8.77 14.23 18.55
CA SER A 40 7.89 14.80 19.58
C SER A 40 7.63 13.87 20.77
N THR A 41 7.86 12.57 20.59
CA THR A 41 7.76 11.55 21.64
C THR A 41 9.12 11.04 22.12
N ASN A 42 10.22 11.76 21.80
CA ASN A 42 11.59 11.32 22.05
C ASN A 42 11.89 9.92 21.49
N GLY A 43 11.23 9.54 20.39
CA GLY A 43 11.36 8.23 19.78
C GLY A 43 10.72 7.09 20.59
N LEU A 44 9.86 7.39 21.56
CA LEU A 44 9.23 6.40 22.44
C LEU A 44 7.78 6.09 21.99
N CYS A 45 7.35 4.86 22.24
CA CYS A 45 6.00 4.40 21.97
C CYS A 45 5.00 5.01 22.96
N GLU A 46 4.04 5.77 22.47
CA GLU A 46 3.02 6.44 23.29
C GLU A 46 2.16 5.45 24.11
N GLU A 47 1.85 4.27 23.56
CA GLU A 47 1.04 3.27 24.27
C GLU A 47 1.85 2.56 25.39
N CYS A 48 3.13 2.29 25.16
CA CYS A 48 3.99 1.72 26.20
C CYS A 48 4.25 2.74 27.32
N LEU A 49 4.45 4.01 26.97
CA LEU A 49 4.65 5.09 27.97
C LEU A 49 3.46 5.22 28.92
N LYS A 50 2.21 5.04 28.46
CA LYS A 50 1.02 5.03 29.34
C LYS A 50 1.08 3.94 30.40
N GLN A 51 1.84 2.87 30.14
CA GLN A 51 2.05 1.75 31.07
C GLN A 51 3.37 1.88 31.86
N GLY A 52 4.05 3.01 31.76
CA GLY A 52 5.35 3.23 32.39
C GLY A 52 6.52 2.48 31.72
N ILE A 53 6.34 1.96 30.52
CA ILE A 53 7.35 1.17 29.81
C ILE A 53 7.98 2.02 28.70
N ALA A 54 9.29 2.19 28.75
CA ALA A 54 10.06 2.87 27.72
C ALA A 54 10.42 1.90 26.58
N THR A 55 9.69 2.00 25.44
CA THR A 55 9.93 1.19 24.24
C THR A 55 10.09 2.10 23.03
N SER A 56 11.07 1.83 22.16
CA SER A 56 11.30 2.62 20.96
C SER A 56 10.11 2.56 19.99
N ALA A 57 9.64 3.73 19.53
CA ALA A 57 8.67 3.83 18.45
C ALA A 57 9.35 3.55 17.12
N ARG A 58 8.70 2.76 16.26
CA ARG A 58 9.15 2.39 14.92
C ARG A 58 8.14 2.74 13.84
N CYS A 59 6.87 2.90 14.22
CA CYS A 59 5.75 3.17 13.33
C CYS A 59 5.05 4.47 13.72
N VAL A 60 4.51 5.17 12.72
CA VAL A 60 3.53 6.25 12.93
C VAL A 60 2.19 5.75 12.43
N HIS A 61 1.18 5.79 13.28
CA HIS A 61 -0.16 5.28 13.05
C HIS A 61 -1.17 6.43 13.01
N HIS A 62 -2.13 6.39 12.08
CA HIS A 62 -3.26 7.32 12.06
C HIS A 62 -4.37 6.81 12.98
N VAL A 63 -4.75 7.60 13.97
CA VAL A 63 -5.85 7.26 14.90
C VAL A 63 -7.15 7.13 14.13
N VAL A 64 -7.47 8.14 13.32
CA VAL A 64 -8.55 8.07 12.32
C VAL A 64 -7.92 7.63 11.00
N PRO A 65 -8.26 6.44 10.48
CA PRO A 65 -7.70 5.95 9.24
C PRO A 65 -8.01 6.88 8.07
N ILE A 66 -7.01 7.23 7.28
CA ILE A 66 -7.17 8.14 6.14
C ILE A 66 -8.10 7.58 5.05
N GLU A 67 -8.32 6.28 5.04
CA GLU A 67 -9.25 5.59 4.14
C GLU A 67 -10.73 5.84 4.47
N THR A 68 -11.04 6.41 5.64
CA THR A 68 -12.39 6.84 5.99
C THR A 68 -12.81 8.09 5.22
N ALA A 69 -11.86 8.87 4.74
CA ALA A 69 -12.08 10.09 3.98
C ALA A 69 -12.97 9.85 2.74
N ARG A 70 -13.80 10.82 2.43
CA ARG A 70 -14.67 10.80 1.25
C ARG A 70 -14.01 11.44 0.03
N THR A 71 -13.16 12.45 0.27
CA THR A 71 -12.45 13.21 -0.75
C THR A 71 -10.94 13.09 -0.57
N LYS A 72 -10.19 13.44 -1.62
CA LYS A 72 -8.72 13.50 -1.58
C LYS A 72 -8.21 14.55 -0.59
N ASP A 73 -8.89 15.69 -0.51
CA ASP A 73 -8.48 16.79 0.37
C ASP A 73 -8.74 16.44 1.84
N GLU A 74 -9.85 15.76 2.14
CA GLU A 74 -10.11 15.21 3.45
C GLU A 74 -9.07 14.15 3.83
N MET A 75 -8.68 13.28 2.89
CA MET A 75 -7.64 12.29 3.09
C MET A 75 -6.30 12.96 3.42
N LYS A 76 -5.94 14.02 2.72
CA LYS A 76 -4.73 14.80 3.00
C LYS A 76 -4.79 15.46 4.39
N ARG A 77 -5.91 16.08 4.74
CA ARG A 77 -6.09 16.68 6.07
C ARG A 77 -5.89 15.66 7.19
N LEU A 78 -6.50 14.47 7.06
CA LEU A 78 -6.32 13.39 8.03
C LEU A 78 -4.89 12.86 8.06
N ALA A 79 -4.23 12.81 6.91
CA ALA A 79 -2.87 12.30 6.79
C ALA A 79 -1.82 13.22 7.41
N PHE A 80 -2.00 14.54 7.25
CA PHE A 80 -1.03 15.54 7.68
C PHE A 80 -1.37 16.20 9.02
N ASP A 81 -2.45 15.79 9.68
CA ASP A 81 -2.78 16.23 11.03
C ASP A 81 -1.92 15.48 12.05
N ILE A 82 -0.99 16.21 12.70
CA ILE A 82 -0.09 15.65 13.71
C ILE A 82 -0.86 15.10 14.94
N ASN A 83 -2.05 15.66 15.24
CA ASN A 83 -2.90 15.19 16.33
C ASN A 83 -3.60 13.87 16.00
N ASN A 84 -3.73 13.58 14.71
CA ASN A 84 -4.22 12.28 14.22
C ASN A 84 -3.13 11.20 14.17
N LEU A 85 -1.90 11.52 14.58
CA LEU A 85 -0.77 10.60 14.51
C LEU A 85 -0.37 10.11 15.90
N ARG A 86 0.02 8.83 15.97
CA ARG A 86 0.63 8.20 17.15
C ARG A 86 1.94 7.53 16.79
N ALA A 87 2.96 7.75 17.63
CA ALA A 87 4.24 7.04 17.54
C ALA A 87 4.12 5.72 18.31
N LEU A 88 4.32 4.58 17.64
CA LEU A 88 4.09 3.25 18.20
C LEU A 88 5.27 2.31 17.93
N CYS A 89 5.51 1.36 18.86
CA CYS A 89 6.33 0.20 18.58
C CYS A 89 5.57 -0.81 17.69
N PHE A 90 6.27 -1.77 17.09
CA PHE A 90 5.65 -2.75 16.21
C PHE A 90 4.55 -3.57 16.91
N ALA A 91 4.77 -3.96 18.17
CA ALA A 91 3.80 -4.75 18.94
C ALA A 91 2.49 -3.99 19.16
N CYS A 92 2.56 -2.73 19.63
CA CYS A 92 1.38 -1.90 19.84
C CYS A 92 0.67 -1.57 18.52
N HIS A 93 1.43 -1.28 17.46
CA HIS A 93 0.88 -1.04 16.13
C HIS A 93 0.12 -2.28 15.59
N ALA A 94 0.72 -3.48 15.72
CA ALA A 94 0.08 -4.74 15.32
C ALA A 94 -1.20 -5.02 16.14
N ARG A 95 -1.17 -4.78 17.45
CA ARG A 95 -2.32 -4.93 18.34
C ARG A 95 -3.48 -4.03 17.93
N ILE A 96 -3.23 -2.73 17.73
CA ILE A 96 -4.25 -1.77 17.30
C ILE A 96 -4.85 -2.19 15.95
N HIS A 97 -4.02 -2.60 14.98
CA HIS A 97 -4.53 -3.10 13.70
C HIS A 97 -5.34 -4.40 13.82
N LYS A 98 -5.01 -5.26 14.77
CA LYS A 98 -5.80 -6.46 15.07
C LYS A 98 -7.15 -6.10 15.68
N GLU A 99 -7.19 -5.20 16.64
CA GLU A 99 -8.42 -4.69 17.28
C GLU A 99 -9.32 -4.00 16.26
N MET A 100 -8.74 -3.22 15.33
CA MET A 100 -9.45 -2.66 14.19
C MET A 100 -9.88 -3.70 13.14
N GLY A 101 -9.52 -4.98 13.28
CA GLY A 101 -9.81 -6.06 12.33
C GLY A 101 -9.02 -5.97 11.02
N SER A 102 -7.98 -5.13 10.94
CA SER A 102 -7.21 -4.91 9.70
C SER A 102 -6.18 -6.00 9.40
N ASN A 103 -5.77 -6.77 10.40
CA ASN A 103 -4.76 -7.83 10.33
C ASN A 103 -5.30 -9.22 10.72
N THR A 104 -6.56 -9.50 10.45
CA THR A 104 -7.08 -10.88 10.60
C THR A 104 -6.38 -11.82 9.62
N ALA A 105 -6.21 -13.10 10.01
CA ALA A 105 -5.58 -14.12 9.15
C ALA A 105 -6.23 -14.17 7.76
N LYS A 106 -7.55 -14.02 7.67
CA LYS A 106 -8.29 -13.93 6.40
C LYS A 106 -7.83 -12.78 5.51
N ILE A 107 -7.63 -11.59 6.07
CA ILE A 107 -7.20 -10.40 5.31
C ILE A 107 -5.75 -10.54 4.86
N VAL A 108 -4.89 -11.08 5.73
CA VAL A 108 -3.47 -11.35 5.40
C VAL A 108 -3.40 -12.36 4.25
N ARG A 109 -4.18 -13.43 4.29
CA ARG A 109 -4.26 -14.44 3.23
C ARG A 109 -4.76 -13.83 1.91
N GLN A 110 -5.87 -13.08 1.92
CA GLN A 110 -6.38 -12.41 0.73
C GLN A 110 -5.38 -11.44 0.09
N ARG A 111 -4.58 -10.74 0.91
CA ARG A 111 -3.51 -9.86 0.40
C ARG A 111 -2.36 -10.64 -0.21
N ALA A 112 -2.04 -11.80 0.33
CA ALA A 112 -1.01 -12.69 -0.20
C ALA A 112 -1.45 -13.27 -1.56
N GLU A 113 -2.68 -13.77 -1.66
CA GLU A 113 -3.30 -14.25 -2.89
C GLU A 113 -3.31 -13.17 -3.98
N ALA A 114 -3.82 -11.97 -3.67
CA ALA A 114 -3.84 -10.85 -4.64
C ALA A 114 -2.45 -10.35 -5.06
N ARG A 115 -1.40 -10.55 -4.26
CA ARG A 115 -0.02 -10.25 -4.68
C ARG A 115 0.53 -11.31 -5.61
N HIS A 116 0.22 -12.57 -5.34
CA HIS A 116 0.59 -13.69 -6.19
C HIS A 116 -0.04 -13.55 -7.57
N ASP A 117 -1.34 -13.28 -7.64
CA ASP A 117 -2.07 -13.11 -8.89
C ASP A 117 -1.49 -11.96 -9.74
N ARG A 118 -1.24 -10.80 -9.13
CA ARG A 118 -0.58 -9.67 -9.81
C ARG A 118 0.84 -10.00 -10.30
N TRP A 119 1.58 -10.79 -9.55
CA TRP A 119 2.90 -11.24 -9.96
C TRP A 119 2.80 -12.18 -11.16
N ALA A 120 1.87 -13.13 -11.14
CA ALA A 120 1.61 -14.06 -12.24
C ALA A 120 1.18 -13.30 -13.50
N ASP A 121 0.24 -12.35 -13.40
CA ASP A 121 -0.22 -11.52 -14.52
C ASP A 121 0.93 -10.72 -15.14
N ASN A 122 1.76 -10.07 -14.31
CA ASN A 122 2.94 -9.34 -14.78
C ASN A 122 3.94 -10.25 -15.49
N LEU A 123 4.13 -11.47 -14.96
CA LEU A 123 5.02 -12.46 -15.59
C LEU A 123 4.48 -12.86 -16.96
N MET A 124 3.21 -13.20 -17.07
CA MET A 124 2.55 -13.58 -18.33
C MET A 124 2.61 -12.46 -19.37
N GLN A 125 2.34 -11.21 -18.98
CA GLN A 125 2.47 -10.06 -19.88
C GLN A 125 3.90 -9.91 -20.43
N ARG A 126 4.92 -10.08 -19.58
CA ARG A 126 6.33 -10.01 -20.01
C ARG A 126 6.71 -11.13 -20.99
N PHE A 127 6.14 -12.32 -20.85
CA PHE A 127 6.35 -13.42 -21.79
C PHE A 127 5.61 -13.17 -23.12
N THR A 128 4.40 -12.65 -23.09
CA THR A 128 3.61 -12.33 -24.29
C THR A 128 4.31 -11.24 -25.12
N ILE A 129 4.83 -10.20 -24.51
CA ILE A 129 5.55 -9.12 -25.19
C ILE A 129 6.85 -9.65 -25.83
N LYS A 130 7.58 -10.56 -25.17
CA LYS A 130 8.80 -11.16 -25.74
C LYS A 130 8.52 -12.04 -26.96
N ASN A 131 7.42 -12.79 -26.97
CA ASN A 131 7.08 -13.68 -28.09
C ASN A 131 6.49 -12.92 -29.29
N SER A 132 5.81 -11.79 -29.09
CA SER A 132 5.33 -10.96 -30.20
C SER A 132 6.43 -10.20 -30.94
N GLY A 133 7.64 -10.11 -30.37
CA GLY A 133 8.82 -9.54 -31.03
C GLY A 133 9.63 -10.52 -31.89
N LEU A 134 9.46 -11.84 -31.71
CA LEU A 134 10.21 -12.85 -32.44
C LEU A 134 9.60 -13.19 -33.83
N ASP A 135 8.31 -12.89 -34.00
CA ASP A 135 7.61 -13.16 -35.27
C ASP A 135 7.80 -12.06 -36.34
N ALA A 136 8.48 -10.96 -35.99
CA ALA A 136 8.70 -9.83 -36.90
C ALA A 136 10.02 -9.90 -37.69
N GLU A 137 11.01 -10.69 -37.24
CA GLU A 137 12.33 -10.73 -37.87
C GLU A 137 12.50 -11.85 -38.96
N ASP A 138 11.59 -12.82 -39.02
CA ASP A 138 11.69 -13.92 -40.01
C ASP A 138 11.01 -13.65 -41.36
N LYS A 139 10.39 -12.48 -41.57
CA LYS A 139 9.74 -12.18 -42.86
C LYS A 139 10.55 -11.34 -43.83
N GLU A 140 11.73 -10.87 -43.48
CA GLU A 140 12.52 -9.96 -44.34
C GLU A 140 13.65 -10.65 -45.12
N GLN A 141 13.90 -11.96 -44.94
CA GLN A 141 14.99 -12.70 -45.62
C GLN A 141 14.55 -13.61 -46.77
N SER A 142 13.29 -13.60 -47.20
CA SER A 142 12.79 -14.50 -48.23
C SER A 142 12.55 -13.88 -49.62
N THR A 143 12.96 -12.65 -49.86
CA THR A 143 12.70 -12.01 -51.19
C THR A 143 13.92 -11.51 -51.98
N MET A 144 15.11 -12.02 -51.68
CA MET A 144 16.30 -11.74 -52.54
C MET A 144 16.95 -13.05 -53.00
N ASN A 145 16.41 -13.71 -54.01
CA ASN A 145 17.13 -14.60 -54.91
C ASN A 145 16.19 -15.12 -56.00
N HIS A 146 15.92 -14.29 -57.01
CA HIS A 146 15.58 -14.81 -58.34
C HIS A 146 15.90 -13.73 -59.39
N GLU A 147 17.12 -13.75 -59.95
CA GLU A 147 17.42 -13.18 -61.26
C GLU A 147 17.48 -14.31 -62.29
N PRO A 148 16.82 -14.21 -63.45
CA PRO A 148 16.97 -15.11 -64.57
C PRO A 148 18.04 -14.63 -65.50
N SER A 149 18.84 -15.56 -65.94
CA SER A 149 19.74 -15.47 -67.14
C SER A 149 18.97 -15.41 -68.43
#